data_40bc76a849f51a7c30a5158bb1336872
#
_entry.id   40bc76a849f51a7c30a5158bb1336872
#
_cell.length_a   1.000
_cell.length_b   1.000
_cell.length_c   1.000
_cell.angle_alpha   90.00
_cell.angle_beta   90.00
_cell.angle_gamma   90.00
#
_symmetry.space_group_name_H-M   'P 1'
#
loop_
_entity.id
_entity.type
_entity.pdbx_description
1 polymer ?
#
loop_
_entity_poly.entity_id
_entity_poly.type
_entity_poly.pdbx_seq_one_letter_code
_entity_poly.pdbx_strand_id
1 'polypeptide(L)'
;YAKPWFPAVLNAGSMLFYFCIGPLLLTFTAYICACLGPQVTVHRGFWYVESALCGAQMLFSLLSLWNGMYFTILPGNVYSRGSALWLALLVPFLMFAGDSVLLAVYRKYLRRKDIFFLVCYIVLPMALNSFQVFHYGIALLNTGISISLLLIFINIQSERELQLQKQEKQPAEMRIDMMLSQIQPHFLYN
;
A
#
# COMPACT_ATOMS: atom_id res chain seq x y z
N TYR A 1 0.59 18.92 -34.31
CA TYR A 1 0.91 17.68 -35.08
C TYR A 1 1.01 16.51 -34.09
N ALA A 2 -0.09 15.74 -33.92
CA ALA A 2 -0.09 14.54 -33.12
C ALA A 2 0.71 13.45 -33.85
N LYS A 3 1.80 12.97 -33.25
CA LYS A 3 2.59 11.86 -33.81
C LYS A 3 1.74 10.58 -33.81
N PRO A 4 1.80 9.71 -34.83
CA PRO A 4 0.91 8.55 -34.97
C PRO A 4 1.02 7.51 -33.85
N TRP A 5 2.12 7.47 -33.10
CA TRP A 5 2.34 6.57 -31.99
C TRP A 5 1.74 7.07 -30.65
N PHE A 6 1.38 8.36 -30.56
CA PHE A 6 0.93 8.98 -29.31
C PHE A 6 -0.37 8.38 -28.75
N PRO A 7 -1.41 8.07 -29.56
CA PRO A 7 -2.61 7.38 -29.05
C PRO A 7 -2.32 6.00 -28.45
N ALA A 8 -1.37 5.25 -29.07
CA ALA A 8 -0.99 3.94 -28.56
C ALA A 8 -0.32 4.03 -27.18
N VAL A 9 0.54 5.01 -26.99
CA VAL A 9 1.19 5.27 -25.69
C VAL A 9 0.18 5.68 -24.63
N LEU A 10 -0.78 6.56 -24.98
CA LEU A 10 -1.85 6.96 -24.06
C LEU A 10 -2.73 5.77 -23.67
N ASN A 11 -3.11 4.92 -24.61
CA ASN A 11 -3.88 3.71 -24.35
C ASN A 11 -3.10 2.75 -23.43
N ALA A 12 -1.84 2.47 -23.75
CA ALA A 12 -0.99 1.61 -22.93
C ALA A 12 -0.78 2.18 -21.51
N GLY A 13 -0.52 3.48 -21.41
CA GLY A 13 -0.36 4.15 -20.12
C GLY A 13 -1.62 4.13 -19.27
N SER A 14 -2.78 4.39 -19.88
CA SER A 14 -4.08 4.33 -19.18
C SER A 14 -4.41 2.91 -18.74
N MET A 15 -4.16 1.92 -19.59
CA MET A 15 -4.34 0.51 -19.22
C MET A 15 -3.43 0.12 -18.06
N LEU A 16 -2.14 0.44 -18.13
CA LEU A 16 -1.17 0.12 -17.10
C LEU A 16 -1.54 0.78 -15.76
N PHE A 17 -2.03 2.02 -15.82
CA PHE A 17 -2.52 2.76 -14.67
C PHE A 17 -3.60 1.98 -13.89
N TYR A 18 -4.66 1.52 -14.56
CA TYR A 18 -5.73 0.76 -13.92
C TYR A 18 -5.31 -0.68 -13.57
N PHE A 19 -4.44 -1.29 -14.37
CA PHE A 19 -3.94 -2.65 -14.18
C PHE A 19 -3.10 -2.77 -12.89
N CYS A 20 -2.23 -1.80 -12.61
CA CYS A 20 -1.33 -1.84 -11.46
C CYS A 20 -2.04 -1.58 -10.12
N ILE A 21 -3.24 -1.01 -10.10
CA ILE A 21 -3.97 -0.72 -8.86
C ILE A 21 -4.24 -1.99 -8.05
N GLY A 22 -4.74 -3.05 -8.70
CA GLY A 22 -5.08 -4.31 -8.02
C GLY A 22 -3.88 -4.95 -7.31
N PRO A 23 -2.77 -5.26 -8.03
CA PRO A 23 -1.56 -5.83 -7.41
C PRO A 23 -0.98 -4.96 -6.30
N LEU A 24 -1.04 -3.63 -6.45
CA LEU A 24 -0.56 -2.70 -5.44
C LEU A 24 -1.36 -2.81 -4.14
N LEU A 25 -2.70 -2.86 -4.24
CA LEU A 25 -3.58 -3.03 -3.07
C LEU A 25 -3.39 -4.41 -2.44
N LEU A 26 -3.29 -5.47 -3.23
CA LEU A 26 -3.04 -6.83 -2.72
C LEU A 26 -1.69 -6.91 -1.96
N THR A 27 -0.66 -6.24 -2.45
CA THR A 27 0.63 -6.13 -1.75
C THR A 27 0.48 -5.40 -0.43
N PHE A 28 -0.38 -4.39 -0.37
CA PHE A 28 -0.66 -3.68 0.87
C PHE A 28 -1.41 -4.56 1.88
N THR A 29 -2.42 -5.33 1.44
CA THR A 29 -3.08 -6.34 2.28
C THR A 29 -2.07 -7.33 2.87
N ALA A 30 -1.09 -7.79 2.04
CA ALA A 30 0.00 -8.63 2.51
C ALA A 30 0.88 -7.92 3.56
N TYR A 31 1.14 -6.62 3.39
CA TYR A 31 1.86 -5.82 4.38
C TYR A 31 1.10 -5.70 5.71
N ILE A 32 -0.23 -5.46 5.69
CA ILE A 32 -1.06 -5.49 6.91
C ILE A 32 -0.87 -6.83 7.63
N CYS A 33 -1.00 -7.95 6.89
CA CYS A 33 -0.84 -9.28 7.45
C CYS A 33 0.56 -9.51 8.05
N ALA A 34 1.61 -8.98 7.41
CA ALA A 34 2.98 -9.04 7.94
C ALA A 34 3.12 -8.23 9.25
N CYS A 35 2.45 -7.09 9.38
CA CYS A 35 2.42 -6.30 10.61
C CYS A 35 1.70 -7.01 11.77
N LEU A 36 0.73 -7.88 11.48
CA LEU A 36 0.02 -8.68 12.50
C LEU A 36 0.93 -9.74 13.13
N GLY A 37 1.99 -10.15 12.44
CA GLY A 37 2.94 -11.13 12.91
C GLY A 37 2.45 -12.60 12.81
N PRO A 38 3.32 -13.57 13.14
CA PRO A 38 3.05 -15.00 12.91
C PRO A 38 1.98 -15.59 13.84
N GLN A 39 1.58 -14.85 14.88
CA GLN A 39 0.58 -15.30 15.86
C GLN A 39 -0.86 -15.18 15.34
N VAL A 40 -1.07 -14.43 14.26
CA VAL A 40 -2.39 -14.16 13.68
C VAL A 40 -2.50 -14.84 12.34
N THR A 41 -3.43 -15.77 12.20
CA THR A 41 -3.75 -16.40 10.93
C THR A 41 -5.01 -15.76 10.36
N VAL A 42 -4.86 -15.01 9.27
CA VAL A 42 -5.99 -14.46 8.52
C VAL A 42 -6.67 -15.60 7.75
N HIS A 43 -8.01 -15.64 7.78
CA HIS A 43 -8.79 -16.70 7.15
C HIS A 43 -8.51 -16.78 5.64
N ARG A 44 -8.31 -18.00 5.12
CA ARG A 44 -8.00 -18.20 3.69
C ARG A 44 -9.05 -17.62 2.75
N GLY A 45 -10.32 -17.61 3.15
CA GLY A 45 -11.40 -17.02 2.38
C GLY A 45 -11.21 -15.53 2.09
N PHE A 46 -10.62 -14.78 3.03
CA PHE A 46 -10.29 -13.38 2.82
C PHE A 46 -9.28 -13.21 1.66
N TRP A 47 -8.21 -14.02 1.64
CA TRP A 47 -7.23 -14.00 0.56
C TRP A 47 -7.82 -14.35 -0.82
N TYR A 48 -8.78 -15.30 -0.86
CA TYR A 48 -9.46 -15.62 -2.12
C TYR A 48 -10.29 -14.44 -2.62
N VAL A 49 -10.99 -13.73 -1.74
CA VAL A 49 -11.77 -12.53 -2.11
C VAL A 49 -10.87 -11.43 -2.62
N GLU A 50 -9.81 -11.08 -1.88
CA GLU A 50 -8.86 -10.03 -2.28
C GLU A 50 -8.15 -10.38 -3.61
N SER A 51 -7.73 -11.63 -3.78
CA SER A 51 -7.10 -12.09 -5.03
C SER A 51 -8.08 -12.08 -6.20
N ALA A 52 -9.35 -12.42 -5.97
CA ALA A 52 -10.39 -12.37 -7.01
C ALA A 52 -10.70 -10.93 -7.43
N LEU A 53 -10.78 -9.99 -6.48
CA LEU A 53 -10.95 -8.55 -6.76
C LEU A 53 -9.75 -8.01 -7.54
N CYS A 54 -8.53 -8.36 -7.13
CA CYS A 54 -7.32 -8.00 -7.86
C CYS A 54 -7.34 -8.53 -9.29
N GLY A 55 -7.67 -9.83 -9.48
CA GLY A 55 -7.78 -10.45 -10.80
C GLY A 55 -8.86 -9.80 -11.67
N ALA A 56 -10.01 -9.46 -11.07
CA ALA A 56 -11.09 -8.76 -11.76
C ALA A 56 -10.64 -7.36 -12.22
N GLN A 57 -9.95 -6.60 -11.37
CA GLN A 57 -9.40 -5.28 -11.71
C GLN A 57 -8.43 -5.37 -12.90
N MET A 58 -7.52 -6.34 -12.86
CA MET A 58 -6.55 -6.57 -13.95
C MET A 58 -7.26 -6.96 -15.24
N LEU A 59 -8.22 -7.91 -15.17
CA LEU A 59 -8.98 -8.39 -16.33
C LEU A 59 -9.78 -7.26 -16.99
N PHE A 60 -10.53 -6.49 -16.20
CA PHE A 60 -11.33 -5.38 -16.71
C PHE A 60 -10.48 -4.27 -17.30
N SER A 61 -9.29 -4.03 -16.73
CA SER A 61 -8.32 -3.09 -17.29
C SER A 61 -7.84 -3.53 -18.69
N LEU A 62 -7.55 -4.81 -18.87
CA LEU A 62 -7.18 -5.37 -20.16
C LEU A 62 -8.34 -5.31 -21.16
N LEU A 63 -9.52 -5.73 -20.76
CA LEU A 63 -10.72 -5.68 -21.60
C LEU A 63 -11.07 -4.25 -22.04
N SER A 64 -10.74 -3.25 -21.23
CA SER A 64 -10.97 -1.86 -21.54
C SER A 64 -10.20 -1.36 -22.77
N LEU A 65 -9.10 -2.01 -23.15
CA LEU A 65 -8.38 -1.70 -24.40
C LEU A 65 -9.25 -1.94 -25.65
N TRP A 66 -10.13 -2.95 -25.61
CA TRP A 66 -11.00 -3.30 -26.74
C TRP A 66 -12.38 -2.66 -26.62
N ASN A 67 -12.95 -2.64 -25.42
CA ASN A 67 -14.33 -2.23 -25.18
C ASN A 67 -14.48 -0.76 -24.78
N GLY A 68 -13.37 -0.07 -24.44
CA GLY A 68 -13.42 1.30 -23.94
C GLY A 68 -14.19 1.47 -22.61
N MET A 69 -14.28 0.41 -21.79
CA MET A 69 -15.09 0.42 -20.57
C MET A 69 -14.61 1.44 -19.55
N TYR A 70 -13.32 1.51 -19.29
CA TYR A 70 -12.74 2.41 -18.30
C TYR A 70 -12.36 3.75 -18.91
N PHE A 71 -11.83 3.72 -20.12
CA PHE A 71 -11.35 4.90 -20.83
C PHE A 71 -11.42 4.70 -22.34
N THR A 72 -11.51 5.81 -23.05
CA THR A 72 -11.39 5.89 -24.52
C THR A 72 -10.51 7.07 -24.88
N ILE A 73 -9.72 6.93 -25.95
CA ILE A 73 -8.93 8.03 -26.49
C ILE A 73 -9.64 8.54 -27.75
N LEU A 74 -10.18 9.75 -27.68
CA LEU A 74 -10.88 10.40 -28.77
C LEU A 74 -9.88 10.96 -29.80
N PRO A 75 -10.35 11.25 -31.05
CA PRO A 75 -9.57 11.97 -32.04
C PRO A 75 -9.00 13.27 -31.45
N GLY A 76 -7.72 13.55 -31.70
CA GLY A 76 -7.01 14.69 -31.06
C GLY A 76 -6.28 14.35 -29.77
N ASN A 77 -6.19 13.05 -29.41
CA ASN A 77 -5.50 12.56 -28.21
C ASN A 77 -6.13 13.02 -26.89
N VAL A 78 -7.43 13.16 -26.88
CA VAL A 78 -8.19 13.56 -25.69
C VAL A 78 -8.66 12.31 -24.96
N TYR A 79 -8.25 12.18 -23.67
CA TYR A 79 -8.76 11.14 -22.78
C TYR A 79 -10.24 11.40 -22.49
N SER A 80 -11.07 10.35 -22.61
CA SER A 80 -12.47 10.37 -22.21
C SER A 80 -12.76 9.20 -21.28
N ARG A 81 -13.62 9.44 -20.30
CA ARG A 81 -14.09 8.40 -19.37
C ARG A 81 -14.96 7.40 -20.09
N GLY A 82 -14.71 6.12 -19.89
CA GLY A 82 -15.56 5.04 -20.39
C GLY A 82 -16.86 4.89 -19.57
N SER A 83 -17.82 4.18 -20.14
CA SER A 83 -19.16 3.99 -19.55
C SER A 83 -19.14 3.21 -18.23
N ALA A 84 -18.15 2.35 -18.02
CA ALA A 84 -18.01 1.51 -16.85
C ALA A 84 -16.83 1.92 -15.94
N LEU A 85 -16.39 3.18 -16.01
CA LEU A 85 -15.34 3.70 -15.12
C LEU A 85 -15.68 3.50 -13.63
N TRP A 86 -16.97 3.50 -13.29
CA TRP A 86 -17.41 3.24 -11.91
C TRP A 86 -16.92 1.88 -11.36
N LEU A 87 -16.76 0.85 -12.22
CA LEU A 87 -16.17 -0.44 -11.82
C LEU A 87 -14.69 -0.29 -11.44
N ALA A 88 -13.94 0.54 -12.19
CA ALA A 88 -12.54 0.81 -11.87
C ALA A 88 -12.35 1.53 -10.53
N LEU A 89 -13.38 2.21 -10.04
CA LEU A 89 -13.40 2.88 -8.74
C LEU A 89 -13.95 1.97 -7.64
N LEU A 90 -14.95 1.16 -7.96
CA LEU A 90 -15.63 0.27 -7.02
C LEU A 90 -14.71 -0.85 -6.51
N VAL A 91 -13.95 -1.50 -7.42
CA VAL A 91 -13.09 -2.64 -7.04
C VAL A 91 -12.03 -2.22 -6.03
N PRO A 92 -11.23 -1.16 -6.24
CA PRO A 92 -10.31 -0.66 -5.22
C PRO A 92 -11.01 -0.27 -3.92
N PHE A 93 -12.21 0.31 -4.00
CA PHE A 93 -12.99 0.66 -2.81
C PHE A 93 -13.35 -0.57 -1.98
N LEU A 94 -13.77 -1.67 -2.63
CA LEU A 94 -14.06 -2.93 -1.95
C LEU A 94 -12.81 -3.54 -1.29
N MET A 95 -11.66 -3.49 -1.94
CA MET A 95 -10.39 -3.93 -1.37
C MET A 95 -10.02 -3.09 -0.14
N PHE A 96 -10.10 -1.77 -0.20
CA PHE A 96 -9.89 -0.90 0.97
C PHE A 96 -10.89 -1.16 2.10
N ALA A 97 -12.14 -1.48 1.76
CA ALA A 97 -13.13 -1.87 2.76
C ALA A 97 -12.76 -3.19 3.45
N GLY A 98 -12.29 -4.18 2.69
CA GLY A 98 -11.74 -5.43 3.20
C GLY A 98 -10.56 -5.19 4.16
N ASP A 99 -9.59 -4.37 3.75
CA ASP A 99 -8.46 -3.99 4.58
C ASP A 99 -8.89 -3.25 5.85
N SER A 100 -9.91 -2.39 5.77
CA SER A 100 -10.47 -1.69 6.92
C SER A 100 -11.09 -2.66 7.93
N VAL A 101 -11.83 -3.66 7.45
CA VAL A 101 -12.39 -4.72 8.29
C VAL A 101 -11.27 -5.55 8.93
N LEU A 102 -10.26 -5.93 8.15
CA LEU A 102 -9.09 -6.65 8.66
C LEU A 102 -8.41 -5.87 9.79
N LEU A 103 -8.16 -4.58 9.57
CA LEU A 103 -7.55 -3.70 10.56
C LEU A 103 -8.42 -3.56 11.83
N ALA A 104 -9.74 -3.40 11.68
CA ALA A 104 -10.67 -3.26 12.80
C ALA A 104 -10.73 -4.55 13.67
N VAL A 105 -10.79 -5.71 13.02
CA VAL A 105 -10.87 -7.03 13.69
C VAL A 105 -9.58 -7.31 14.45
N TYR A 106 -8.42 -7.09 13.83
CA TYR A 106 -7.12 -7.46 14.39
C TYR A 106 -6.37 -6.31 15.06
N ARG A 107 -6.99 -5.14 15.26
CA ARG A 107 -6.36 -3.94 15.87
C ARG A 107 -5.64 -4.20 17.19
N LYS A 108 -6.07 -5.21 17.96
CA LYS A 108 -5.47 -5.55 19.26
C LYS A 108 -4.06 -6.12 19.16
N TYR A 109 -3.69 -6.65 18.00
CA TYR A 109 -2.38 -7.25 17.73
C TYR A 109 -1.39 -6.24 17.12
N LEU A 110 -1.87 -5.04 16.78
CA LEU A 110 -1.06 -3.99 16.16
C LEU A 110 -0.63 -2.94 17.19
N ARG A 111 0.56 -2.39 17.00
CA ARG A 111 1.03 -1.24 17.78
C ARG A 111 0.25 0.01 17.36
N ARG A 112 0.01 0.93 18.27
CA ARG A 112 -0.71 2.20 17.98
C ARG A 112 -0.10 2.98 16.83
N LYS A 113 1.23 2.95 16.71
CA LYS A 113 1.97 3.59 15.62
C LYS A 113 1.61 2.97 14.26
N ASP A 114 1.63 1.63 14.17
CA ASP A 114 1.32 0.92 12.93
C ASP A 114 -0.13 1.16 12.50
N ILE A 115 -1.08 1.12 13.46
CA ILE A 115 -2.49 1.45 13.19
C ILE A 115 -2.62 2.83 12.55
N PHE A 116 -1.92 3.84 13.06
CA PHE A 116 -1.97 5.19 12.50
C PHE A 116 -1.55 5.22 11.02
N PHE A 117 -0.40 4.62 10.67
CA PHE A 117 0.08 4.59 9.29
C PHE A 117 -0.83 3.76 8.37
N LEU A 118 -1.35 2.62 8.86
CA LEU A 118 -2.27 1.78 8.09
C LEU A 118 -3.60 2.48 7.84
N VAL A 119 -4.14 3.19 8.82
CA VAL A 119 -5.35 4.01 8.66
C VAL A 119 -5.12 5.14 7.67
N CYS A 120 -3.99 5.85 7.76
CA CYS A 120 -3.64 6.90 6.80
C CYS A 120 -3.56 6.34 5.36
N TYR A 121 -3.00 5.13 5.20
CA TYR A 121 -2.94 4.47 3.90
C TYR A 121 -4.32 4.17 3.32
N ILE A 122 -5.29 3.78 4.12
CA ILE A 122 -6.65 3.48 3.66
C ILE A 122 -7.42 4.78 3.41
N VAL A 123 -7.42 5.68 4.38
CA VAL A 123 -8.28 6.88 4.37
C VAL A 123 -7.86 7.86 3.27
N LEU A 124 -6.56 8.09 3.08
CA LEU A 124 -6.09 9.08 2.12
C LEU A 124 -6.44 8.73 0.67
N PRO A 125 -6.14 7.52 0.15
CA PRO A 125 -6.56 7.16 -1.20
C PRO A 125 -8.09 7.10 -1.38
N MET A 126 -8.83 6.62 -0.36
CA MET A 126 -10.30 6.58 -0.42
C MET A 126 -10.90 7.99 -0.52
N ALA A 127 -10.41 8.94 0.28
CA ALA A 127 -10.86 10.33 0.22
C ALA A 127 -10.57 10.96 -1.13
N LEU A 128 -9.35 10.76 -1.66
CA LEU A 128 -8.96 11.28 -2.97
C LEU A 128 -9.70 10.58 -4.13
N ASN A 129 -9.98 9.28 -4.01
CA ASN A 129 -10.80 8.55 -4.97
C ASN A 129 -12.24 9.09 -5.00
N SER A 130 -12.83 9.34 -3.85
CA SER A 130 -14.16 9.94 -3.74
C SER A 130 -14.21 11.34 -4.36
N PHE A 131 -13.18 12.15 -4.14
CA PHE A 131 -13.06 13.47 -4.73
C PHE A 131 -12.90 13.40 -6.27
N GLN A 132 -12.17 12.42 -6.78
CA GLN A 132 -11.97 12.19 -8.23
C GLN A 132 -13.29 11.92 -8.97
N VAL A 133 -14.29 11.32 -8.30
CA VAL A 133 -15.62 11.09 -8.91
C VAL A 133 -16.25 12.42 -9.36
N PHE A 134 -16.13 13.46 -8.53
CA PHE A 134 -16.73 14.77 -8.79
C PHE A 134 -15.92 15.68 -9.72
N HIS A 135 -14.59 15.44 -9.81
CA HIS A 135 -13.68 16.27 -10.59
C HIS A 135 -13.14 15.54 -11.82
N TYR A 136 -13.42 16.06 -13.01
CA TYR A 136 -12.98 15.46 -14.26
C TYR A 136 -11.49 15.75 -14.54
N GLY A 137 -10.76 14.74 -15.01
CA GLY A 137 -9.41 14.93 -15.56
C GLY A 137 -8.25 14.83 -14.55
N ILE A 138 -8.51 14.54 -13.28
CA ILE A 138 -7.46 14.43 -12.26
C ILE A 138 -7.38 12.99 -11.74
N ALA A 139 -6.20 12.36 -11.83
CA ALA A 139 -5.95 10.99 -11.36
C ALA A 139 -5.46 11.00 -9.90
N LEU A 140 -6.36 11.38 -8.97
CA LEU A 140 -6.01 11.57 -7.55
C LEU A 140 -5.77 10.28 -6.78
N LEU A 141 -6.39 9.17 -7.21
CA LEU A 141 -6.24 7.88 -6.54
C LEU A 141 -4.77 7.45 -6.45
N ASN A 142 -4.05 7.49 -7.57
CA ASN A 142 -2.64 7.10 -7.59
C ASN A 142 -1.75 8.06 -6.80
N THR A 143 -2.05 9.35 -6.82
CA THR A 143 -1.37 10.34 -5.97
C THR A 143 -1.55 9.99 -4.49
N GLY A 144 -2.79 9.65 -4.08
CA GLY A 144 -3.09 9.22 -2.73
C GLY A 144 -2.34 7.95 -2.32
N ILE A 145 -2.34 6.96 -3.19
CA ILE A 145 -1.61 5.70 -2.98
C ILE A 145 -0.10 5.97 -2.87
N SER A 146 0.46 6.81 -3.75
CA SER A 146 1.90 7.14 -3.74
C SER A 146 2.32 7.85 -2.45
N ILE A 147 1.53 8.82 -1.98
CA ILE A 147 1.79 9.51 -0.71
C ILE A 147 1.70 8.51 0.46
N SER A 148 0.70 7.65 0.46
CA SER A 148 0.51 6.64 1.51
C SER A 148 1.65 5.62 1.56
N LEU A 149 2.14 5.16 0.40
CA LEU A 149 3.32 4.30 0.30
C LEU A 149 4.58 4.98 0.82
N LEU A 150 4.75 6.27 0.53
CA LEU A 150 5.86 7.06 1.05
C LEU A 150 5.82 7.12 2.59
N LEU A 151 4.65 7.34 3.18
CA LEU A 151 4.47 7.34 4.63
C LEU A 151 4.83 5.97 5.26
N ILE A 152 4.40 4.88 4.64
CA ILE A 152 4.75 3.52 5.08
C ILE A 152 6.26 3.30 4.96
N PHE A 153 6.87 3.71 3.85
CA PHE A 153 8.30 3.58 3.65
C PHE A 153 9.10 4.33 4.74
N ILE A 154 8.71 5.58 5.04
CA ILE A 154 9.32 6.37 6.12
C ILE A 154 9.18 5.66 7.47
N ASN A 155 8.00 5.08 7.75
CA ASN A 155 7.80 4.31 8.98
C ASN A 155 8.73 3.09 9.08
N ILE A 156 8.86 2.32 8.00
CA ILE A 156 9.75 1.15 7.94
C ILE A 156 11.21 1.57 8.14
N GLN A 157 11.66 2.63 7.47
CA GLN A 157 13.03 3.12 7.61
C GLN A 157 13.32 3.59 9.04
N SER A 158 12.43 4.37 9.63
CA SER A 158 12.55 4.81 11.02
C SER A 158 12.64 3.64 12.02
N GLU A 159 11.92 2.55 11.77
CA GLU A 159 12.02 1.35 12.61
C GLU A 159 13.33 0.59 12.43
N ARG A 160 13.82 0.49 11.20
CA ARG A 160 15.13 -0.11 10.92
C ARG A 160 16.25 0.64 11.60
N GLU A 161 16.25 1.97 11.51
CA GLU A 161 17.25 2.81 12.19
C GLU A 161 17.22 2.61 13.70
N LEU A 162 16.02 2.57 14.30
CA LEU A 162 15.89 2.33 15.73
C LEU A 162 16.38 0.94 16.15
N GLN A 163 16.15 -0.08 15.32
CA GLN A 163 16.68 -1.43 15.57
C GLN A 163 18.19 -1.49 15.47
N LEU A 164 18.79 -0.84 14.45
CA LEU A 164 20.25 -0.76 14.30
C LEU A 164 20.89 -0.07 15.48
N GLN A 165 20.35 1.08 15.92
CA GLN A 165 20.85 1.78 17.11
C GLN A 165 20.79 0.91 18.37
N LYS A 166 19.73 0.11 18.55
CA LYS A 166 19.65 -0.83 19.68
C LYS A 166 20.71 -1.93 19.59
N GLN A 167 20.93 -2.47 18.39
CA GLN A 167 21.96 -3.50 18.18
C GLN A 167 23.39 -2.97 18.43
N GLU A 168 23.65 -1.70 18.10
CA GLU A 168 24.94 -1.07 18.36
C GLU A 168 25.17 -0.77 19.85
N LYS A 169 24.12 -0.41 20.59
CA LYS A 169 24.22 -0.11 22.04
C LYS A 169 24.37 -1.36 22.91
N GLN A 170 23.70 -2.47 22.57
CA GLN A 170 23.73 -3.69 23.37
C GLN A 170 25.16 -4.26 23.62
N PRO A 171 26.07 -4.36 22.62
CA PRO A 171 27.41 -4.86 22.87
C PRO A 171 28.27 -3.88 23.67
N ALA A 172 28.01 -2.58 23.62
CA ALA A 172 28.69 -1.57 24.41
C ALA A 172 28.30 -1.70 25.91
N GLU A 173 27.02 -1.84 26.19
CA GLU A 173 26.50 -2.07 27.55
C GLU A 173 27.02 -3.37 28.14
N MET A 174 27.00 -4.48 27.40
CA MET A 174 27.57 -5.75 27.82
C MET A 174 29.07 -5.68 28.12
N ARG A 175 29.86 -4.90 27.36
CA ARG A 175 31.29 -4.70 27.64
C ARG A 175 31.51 -3.93 28.92
N ILE A 176 30.69 -2.90 29.20
CA ILE A 176 30.75 -2.12 30.43
C ILE A 176 30.43 -3.00 31.63
N ASP A 177 29.36 -3.82 31.56
CA ASP A 177 28.94 -4.75 32.61
C ASP A 177 30.05 -5.81 32.88
N MET A 178 30.65 -6.37 31.83
CA MET A 178 31.79 -7.29 31.99
C MET A 178 32.99 -6.64 32.64
N MET A 179 33.35 -5.41 32.28
CA MET A 179 34.43 -4.67 32.91
C MET A 179 34.13 -4.39 34.39
N LEU A 180 32.90 -3.97 34.71
CA LEU A 180 32.50 -3.73 36.10
C LEU A 180 32.50 -5.01 36.92
N SER A 181 32.08 -6.14 36.36
CA SER A 181 32.12 -7.44 37.03
C SER A 181 33.52 -7.96 37.29
N GLN A 182 34.49 -7.58 36.46
CA GLN A 182 35.91 -7.92 36.68
C GLN A 182 36.61 -7.01 37.70
N ILE A 183 36.16 -5.78 37.88
CA ILE A 183 36.74 -4.80 38.82
C ILE A 183 36.25 -5.06 40.26
N GLN A 184 34.97 -5.44 40.44
CA GLN A 184 34.40 -5.69 41.78
C GLN A 184 35.12 -6.71 42.66
N PRO A 185 35.61 -7.88 42.17
CA PRO A 185 36.33 -8.82 43.01
C PRO A 185 37.70 -8.32 43.46
N HIS A 186 38.37 -7.50 42.64
CA HIS A 186 39.71 -7.03 42.96
C HIS A 186 39.75 -5.96 44.05
N PHE A 187 38.66 -5.18 44.19
CA PHE A 187 38.55 -4.14 45.25
C PHE A 187 38.07 -4.70 46.60
N LEU A 188 37.45 -5.85 46.64
CA LEU A 188 36.91 -6.45 47.88
C LEU A 188 37.99 -7.29 48.61
N TYR A 189 39.14 -7.60 48.00
CA TYR A 189 40.21 -8.42 48.59
C TYR A 189 41.44 -7.62 49.00
N ASN A 190 41.45 -6.30 48.94
CA ASN A 190 42.46 -5.42 49.50
C ASN A 190 41.85 -4.60 50.65
#